data_385d5ec4905c8629e547628a286776b9
#
_entry.id   385d5ec4905c8629e547628a286776b9
#
_cell.length_a   1.000
_cell.length_b   1.000
_cell.length_c   1.000
_cell.angle_alpha   90.00
_cell.angle_beta   90.00
_cell.angle_gamma   90.00
#
_symmetry.space_group_name_H-M   'P 1'
#
loop_
_entity.id
_entity.type
_entity.pdbx_description
1 polymer ?
#
loop_
_entity_poly.entity_id
_entity_poly.type
_entity_poly.pdbx_seq_one_letter_code
_entity_poly.pdbx_strand_id
1 'polypeptide(L)'
;TSRGLGDVYKRQAHLAGAFAANTTLPVVGIPMKGGAMDGLDALLATVQMPSGFPVATVALNGAKNAAYLAVAILAVADDELAAKLDQFRADTAAAIAKKDAAIAAEAAAM
;
A
#
# COMPACT_ATOMS: atom_id res chain seq x y z
N THR A 1 -16.31 6.38 21.69
CA THR A 1 -16.09 7.45 22.65
C THR A 1 -14.92 8.30 22.27
N SER A 2 -15.16 9.55 22.09
CA SER A 2 -14.12 10.50 21.77
C SER A 2 -13.30 10.84 23.02
N ARG A 3 -12.01 10.72 22.91
CA ARG A 3 -11.08 11.09 23.99
C ARG A 3 -10.25 12.31 23.60
N GLY A 4 -10.72 13.06 22.63
CA GLY A 4 -10.05 14.25 22.18
C GLY A 4 -9.26 14.08 20.89
N LEU A 5 -8.73 15.18 20.41
CA LEU A 5 -8.03 15.22 19.13
C LEU A 5 -6.77 14.34 19.10
N GLY A 6 -6.06 14.28 20.22
CA GLY A 6 -4.87 13.44 20.30
C GLY A 6 -5.19 11.96 20.14
N ASP A 7 -6.32 11.52 20.69
CA ASP A 7 -6.75 10.14 20.58
C ASP A 7 -7.25 9.83 19.16
N VAL A 8 -7.94 10.76 18.53
CA VAL A 8 -8.36 10.62 17.12
C VAL A 8 -7.14 10.50 16.22
N TYR A 9 -6.13 11.32 16.45
CA TYR A 9 -4.88 11.27 15.70
C TYR A 9 -4.16 9.93 15.88
N LYS A 10 -4.05 9.46 17.12
CA LYS A 10 -3.47 8.15 17.42
C LYS A 10 -4.26 7.03 16.75
N ARG A 11 -5.57 7.15 16.74
CA ARG A 11 -6.44 6.16 16.12
C ARG A 11 -6.19 6.07 14.62
N GLN A 12 -5.98 7.19 13.95
CA GLN A 12 -5.62 7.20 12.53
C GLN A 12 -4.27 6.55 12.28
N ALA A 13 -3.29 6.82 13.14
CA ALA A 13 -1.95 6.24 13.01
C ALA A 13 -1.91 4.75 13.35
N HIS A 14 -2.79 4.30 14.29
CA HIS A 14 -2.77 2.91 14.78
C HIS A 14 -3.99 2.10 14.37
N LEU A 15 -4.81 2.61 13.46
CA LEU A 15 -6.03 1.92 13.05
C LEU A 15 -5.75 0.53 12.50
N ALA A 16 -4.76 0.39 11.64
CA ALA A 16 -4.36 -0.90 11.08
C ALA A 16 -3.93 -1.88 12.17
N GLY A 17 -3.19 -1.39 13.17
CA GLY A 17 -2.79 -2.21 14.32
C GLY A 17 -3.97 -2.69 15.14
N ALA A 18 -4.96 -1.82 15.37
CA ALA A 18 -6.16 -2.20 16.10
C ALA A 18 -6.95 -3.29 15.35
N PHE A 19 -7.05 -3.19 14.03
CA PHE A 19 -7.67 -4.24 13.22
C PHE A 19 -6.86 -5.53 13.28
N ALA A 20 -5.55 -5.47 13.14
CA ALA A 20 -4.70 -6.66 13.17
C ALA A 20 -4.80 -7.41 14.51
N ALA A 21 -4.99 -6.69 15.60
CA ALA A 21 -5.13 -7.30 16.92
C ALA A 21 -6.47 -8.03 17.09
N ASN A 22 -7.46 -7.74 16.25
CA ASN A 22 -8.82 -8.26 16.40
C ASN A 22 -9.31 -9.13 15.25
N THR A 23 -8.42 -9.49 14.32
CA THR A 23 -8.79 -10.32 13.17
C THR A 23 -7.62 -11.22 12.78
N THR A 24 -7.95 -12.37 12.17
CA THR A 24 -6.96 -13.24 11.55
C THR A 24 -6.84 -13.00 10.05
N LEU A 25 -7.64 -12.10 9.51
CA LEU A 25 -7.54 -11.71 8.11
C LEU A 25 -6.28 -10.88 7.86
N PRO A 26 -5.73 -10.92 6.64
CA PRO A 26 -4.62 -10.04 6.30
C PRO A 26 -5.01 -8.57 6.45
N VAL A 27 -4.17 -7.80 7.10
CA VAL A 27 -4.38 -6.35 7.28
C VAL A 27 -3.29 -5.59 6.55
N VAL A 28 -3.68 -4.64 5.72
CA VAL A 28 -2.76 -3.77 4.99
C VAL A 28 -2.90 -2.36 5.55
N GLY A 29 -1.80 -1.81 6.03
CA GLY A 29 -1.75 -0.47 6.58
C GLY A 29 -1.20 0.53 5.60
N ILE A 30 -1.84 1.69 5.52
CA ILE A 30 -1.40 2.79 4.67
C ILE A 30 -1.00 3.94 5.59
N PRO A 31 0.31 4.16 5.82
CA PRO A 31 0.72 5.31 6.61
C PRO A 31 0.44 6.60 5.83
N MET A 32 -0.22 7.53 6.49
CA MET A 32 -0.61 8.79 5.87
C MET A 32 0.37 9.88 6.24
N LYS A 33 0.71 10.71 5.26
CA LYS A 33 1.56 11.87 5.49
C LYS A 33 0.77 12.92 6.26
N GLY A 34 1.36 13.45 7.31
CA GLY A 34 0.73 14.48 8.15
C GLY A 34 1.12 14.31 9.60
N GLY A 35 2.06 14.98 10.07
CA GLY A 35 2.56 14.94 11.42
C GLY A 35 3.84 15.73 11.53
N ALA A 36 4.39 15.83 12.73
CA ALA A 36 5.56 16.64 12.99
C ALA A 36 6.80 16.17 12.22
N MET A 37 6.87 14.89 11.87
CA MET A 37 8.02 14.30 11.18
C MET A 37 7.70 13.87 9.75
N ASP A 38 6.76 14.56 9.13
CA ASP A 38 6.40 14.38 7.72
C ASP A 38 5.99 12.94 7.38
N GLY A 39 5.27 12.31 8.29
CA GLY A 39 4.75 10.96 8.12
C GLY A 39 5.63 9.85 8.66
N LEU A 40 6.83 10.15 9.13
CA LEU A 40 7.73 9.13 9.69
C LEU A 40 7.12 8.46 10.92
N ASP A 41 6.49 9.24 11.78
CA ASP A 41 5.80 8.72 12.97
C ASP A 41 4.64 7.79 12.58
N ALA A 42 3.86 8.14 11.57
CA ALA A 42 2.79 7.27 11.07
C ALA A 42 3.35 5.98 10.46
N LEU A 43 4.43 6.07 9.71
CA LEU A 43 5.11 4.90 9.13
C LEU A 43 5.61 3.97 10.22
N LEU A 44 6.32 4.50 11.22
CA LEU A 44 6.85 3.69 12.30
C LEU A 44 5.73 3.05 13.14
N ALA A 45 4.65 3.78 13.40
CA ALA A 45 3.49 3.24 14.12
C ALA A 45 2.83 2.09 13.37
N THR A 46 2.80 2.15 12.04
CA THR A 46 2.19 1.12 11.21
C THR A 46 3.10 -0.11 11.06
N VAL A 47 4.40 0.13 10.92
CA VAL A 47 5.41 -0.93 10.69
C VAL A 47 5.73 -1.72 11.96
N GLN A 48 5.85 -1.03 13.09
CA GLN A 48 6.27 -1.65 14.35
C GLN A 48 5.10 -2.29 15.07
N MET A 49 4.86 -3.56 14.77
CA MET A 49 3.80 -4.34 15.40
C MET A 49 4.40 -5.45 16.27
N PRO A 50 3.72 -5.82 17.38
CA PRO A 50 4.18 -6.94 18.20
C PRO A 50 4.14 -8.26 17.45
N SER A 51 4.98 -9.20 17.87
CA SER A 51 4.99 -10.54 17.29
C SER A 51 3.61 -11.19 17.38
N GLY A 52 3.17 -11.75 16.28
CA GLY A 52 1.85 -12.40 16.19
C GLY A 52 0.74 -11.51 15.63
N PHE A 53 0.98 -10.20 15.49
CA PHE A 53 -0.01 -9.25 14.99
C PHE A 53 0.57 -8.43 13.82
N PRO A 54 0.89 -9.08 12.69
CA PRO A 54 1.55 -8.38 11.59
C PRO A 54 0.60 -7.49 10.80
N VAL A 55 1.13 -6.38 10.33
CA VAL A 55 0.45 -5.49 9.39
C VAL A 55 1.36 -5.32 8.16
N ALA A 56 0.83 -5.64 6.98
CA ALA A 56 1.55 -5.36 5.74
C ALA A 56 1.48 -3.86 5.45
N THR A 57 2.64 -3.22 5.38
CA THR A 57 2.71 -1.77 5.27
C THR A 57 3.20 -1.36 3.89
N VAL A 58 2.47 -0.46 3.25
CA VAL A 58 2.87 0.14 1.97
C VAL A 58 3.53 1.49 2.22
N ALA A 59 3.96 2.15 1.15
CA ALA A 59 4.58 3.47 1.26
C ALA A 59 3.62 4.52 1.80
N LEU A 60 4.15 5.62 2.26
CA LEU A 60 3.35 6.77 2.71
C LEU A 60 2.37 7.17 1.61
N ASN A 61 1.11 7.33 1.97
CA ASN A 61 0.00 7.65 1.05
C ASN A 61 -0.15 6.64 -0.11
N GLY A 62 0.33 5.42 0.06
CA GLY A 62 0.37 4.40 -0.98
C GLY A 62 -0.94 3.63 -1.18
N ALA A 63 -2.07 4.32 -1.28
CA ALA A 63 -3.38 3.68 -1.40
C ALA A 63 -3.49 2.77 -2.63
N LYS A 64 -2.92 3.16 -3.76
CA LYS A 64 -2.94 2.33 -4.97
C LYS A 64 -2.21 1.01 -4.77
N ASN A 65 -1.02 1.04 -4.20
CA ASN A 65 -0.27 -0.19 -3.92
C ASN A 65 -0.93 -1.04 -2.85
N ALA A 66 -1.62 -0.43 -1.88
CA ALA A 66 -2.42 -1.18 -0.92
C ALA A 66 -3.52 -1.96 -1.62
N ALA A 67 -4.21 -1.34 -2.58
CA ALA A 67 -5.26 -1.99 -3.36
C ALA A 67 -4.69 -3.14 -4.20
N TYR A 68 -3.55 -2.93 -4.88
CA TYR A 68 -2.90 -3.98 -5.66
C TYR A 68 -2.42 -5.13 -4.77
N LEU A 69 -1.91 -4.84 -3.59
CA LEU A 69 -1.51 -5.88 -2.64
C LEU A 69 -2.72 -6.68 -2.16
N ALA A 70 -3.83 -6.03 -1.88
CA ALA A 70 -5.06 -6.71 -1.49
C ALA A 70 -5.56 -7.64 -2.61
N VAL A 71 -5.51 -7.18 -3.86
CA VAL A 71 -5.87 -8.02 -5.01
C VAL A 71 -4.91 -9.20 -5.14
N ALA A 72 -3.62 -9.00 -4.95
CA ALA A 72 -2.62 -10.07 -5.02
C ALA A 72 -2.87 -11.13 -3.93
N ILE A 73 -3.24 -10.72 -2.73
CA ILE A 73 -3.59 -11.64 -1.64
C ILE A 73 -4.83 -12.47 -2.01
N LEU A 74 -5.87 -11.83 -2.52
CA LEU A 74 -7.09 -12.52 -2.93
C LEU A 74 -6.85 -13.43 -4.14
N ALA A 75 -5.97 -13.04 -5.04
CA ALA A 75 -5.65 -13.78 -6.25
C ALA A 75 -4.98 -15.13 -5.97
N VAL A 76 -4.43 -15.34 -4.78
CA VAL A 76 -3.85 -16.63 -4.39
C VAL A 76 -4.89 -17.75 -4.46
N ALA A 77 -6.15 -17.42 -4.15
CA ALA A 77 -7.24 -18.39 -4.14
C ALA A 77 -8.31 -18.12 -5.21
N ASP A 78 -8.06 -17.16 -6.12
CA ASP A 78 -9.05 -16.75 -7.14
C ASP A 78 -8.34 -16.62 -8.48
N ASP A 79 -8.52 -17.61 -9.34
CA ASP A 79 -7.86 -17.66 -10.65
C ASP A 79 -8.27 -16.54 -11.58
N GLU A 80 -9.49 -16.05 -11.46
CA GLU A 80 -9.99 -14.94 -12.26
C GLU A 80 -9.27 -13.64 -11.90
N LEU A 81 -9.10 -13.37 -10.60
CA LEU A 81 -8.33 -12.21 -10.14
C LEU A 81 -6.85 -12.35 -10.52
N ALA A 82 -6.29 -13.55 -10.42
CA ALA A 82 -4.91 -13.79 -10.82
C ALA A 82 -4.70 -13.46 -12.29
N ALA A 83 -5.62 -13.86 -13.17
CA ALA A 83 -5.56 -13.56 -14.60
C ALA A 83 -5.65 -12.04 -14.86
N LYS A 84 -6.53 -11.34 -14.15
CA LYS A 84 -6.65 -9.89 -14.27
C LYS A 84 -5.39 -9.16 -13.81
N LEU A 85 -4.77 -9.63 -12.74
CA LEU A 85 -3.55 -9.04 -12.23
C LEU A 85 -2.38 -9.25 -13.20
N ASP A 86 -2.27 -10.46 -13.79
CA ASP A 86 -1.27 -10.76 -14.80
C ASP A 86 -1.46 -9.87 -16.03
N GLN A 87 -2.70 -9.66 -16.46
CA GLN A 87 -3.00 -8.79 -17.59
C GLN A 87 -2.61 -7.34 -17.28
N PHE A 88 -2.92 -6.87 -16.08
CA PHE A 88 -2.51 -5.54 -15.66
C PHE A 88 -1.00 -5.36 -15.69
N ARG A 89 -0.25 -6.34 -15.23
CA ARG A 89 1.21 -6.29 -15.25
C ARG A 89 1.77 -6.30 -16.67
N ALA A 90 1.17 -7.10 -17.55
CA ALA A 90 1.55 -7.13 -18.96
C ALA A 90 1.28 -5.78 -19.65
N ASP A 91 0.13 -5.18 -19.37
CA ASP A 91 -0.23 -3.87 -19.92
C ASP A 91 0.73 -2.78 -19.43
N THR A 92 1.11 -2.84 -18.16
CA THR A 92 2.05 -1.89 -17.57
C THR A 92 3.43 -2.03 -18.21
N ALA A 93 3.91 -3.25 -18.39
CA ALA A 93 5.20 -3.50 -19.04
C ALA A 93 5.19 -3.01 -20.50
N ALA A 94 4.10 -3.21 -21.22
CA ALA A 94 3.96 -2.73 -22.60
C ALA A 94 3.95 -1.18 -22.66
N ALA A 95 3.28 -0.54 -21.71
CA ALA A 95 3.25 0.92 -21.63
C ALA A 95 4.63 1.50 -21.34
N ILE A 96 5.41 0.86 -20.46
CA ILE A 96 6.77 1.28 -20.15
C ILE A 96 7.68 1.10 -21.37
N ALA A 97 7.59 -0.03 -22.06
CA ALA A 97 8.38 -0.30 -23.24
C ALA A 97 8.10 0.71 -24.36
N LYS A 98 6.84 1.09 -24.55
CA LYS A 98 6.43 2.09 -25.51
C LYS A 98 7.00 3.47 -25.15
N LYS A 99 6.99 3.83 -23.88
CA LYS A 99 7.57 5.08 -23.39
C LYS A 99 9.07 5.13 -23.62
N ASP A 100 9.76 4.05 -23.31
CA ASP A 100 11.21 3.95 -23.51
C ASP A 100 11.58 4.06 -24.99
N ALA A 101 10.82 3.42 -25.86
CA ALA A 101 11.03 3.50 -27.31
C ALA A 101 10.83 4.93 -27.83
N ALA A 102 9.82 5.63 -27.33
CA ALA A 102 9.56 7.02 -27.70
C ALA A 102 10.70 7.95 -27.24
N ILE A 103 11.21 7.76 -26.03
CA ILE A 103 12.34 8.52 -25.50
C ILE A 103 13.60 8.23 -26.28
N ALA A 104 13.87 6.97 -26.60
CA ALA A 104 15.03 6.58 -27.40
C ALA A 104 15.00 7.19 -28.82
N ALA A 105 13.82 7.18 -29.46
CA ALA A 105 13.63 7.78 -30.76
C ALA A 105 13.85 9.32 -30.74
N GLU A 106 13.34 9.96 -29.68
CA GLU A 106 13.53 11.40 -29.49
C GLU A 106 14.98 11.75 -29.25
N ALA A 107 15.69 10.99 -28.44
CA ALA A 107 17.10 11.17 -28.18
C ALA A 107 17.92 10.95 -29.45
N ALA A 108 17.58 10.00 -30.29
CA ALA A 108 18.26 9.71 -31.55
C ALA A 108 18.02 10.83 -32.59
N ALA A 109 16.92 11.55 -32.51
CA ALA A 109 16.60 12.67 -33.40
C ALA A 109 17.33 13.96 -33.03
N MET A 110 17.87 14.02 -31.81
CA MET A 110 18.66 15.17 -31.37
C MET A 110 20.10 15.02 -31.84
#